data_be98028c7aeb83bf7cabb831d61e2336
#
_entry.id   be98028c7aeb83bf7cabb831d61e2336
#
_cell.length_a   1.000
_cell.length_b   1.000
_cell.length_c   1.000
_cell.angle_alpha   90.00
_cell.angle_beta   90.00
_cell.angle_gamma   90.00
#
_symmetry.space_group_name_H-M   'P 1'
#
loop_
_entity.id
_entity.type
_entity.pdbx_description
1 polymer ?
#
loop_
_entity_poly.entity_id
_entity_poly.type
_entity_poly.pdbx_seq_one_letter_code
_entity_poly.pdbx_strand_id
1 'polypeptide(L)'
;MVIDMNYWGKVVKNIVVLVLSIIGVYLGFKLAIFYLPFLIAFIISLMLEPCIRFIMRKMKLRRKTSSIIVFLIAIVIIVGVLIWLGVTLVSEASNLLTSLNEYFEKGYNLVQDLLSKIDFSKFHIPDDIMNTIQSSAIEFLGTVTEWSKGALTGAINFLTSIPTIGVYTVVTLLSLYFMCVDKVYMIDQLEHHMPETWVKRIGVHLKEIVKSLGGYLKAELTLVLISFVISVIGLYIFHFIGLNVQYPLLLAVIIGFVDLLPIFGSGTFMVPWAILTACTGDFTLAVCILVLWAVMSIVRQLIEPKIVSGHIGIHPIFTLIAMYTGFKFLGVLGMIIGPILLIILKNIFATFIDRGVFKSIFER
;
A
#
# COMPACT_ATOMS: atom_id res chain seq x y z
N MET A 1 -51.63 -22.44 -10.84
CA MET A 1 -50.26 -22.09 -10.35
C MET A 1 -50.49 -20.91 -9.38
N VAL A 2 -50.59 -21.19 -8.08
CA VAL A 2 -50.83 -20.16 -7.08
C VAL A 2 -49.48 -19.47 -6.82
N ILE A 3 -49.37 -18.22 -7.28
CA ILE A 3 -48.16 -17.42 -7.03
C ILE A 3 -48.19 -17.06 -5.54
N ASP A 4 -47.28 -17.62 -4.75
CA ASP A 4 -47.17 -17.30 -3.34
C ASP A 4 -46.62 -15.87 -3.18
N MET A 5 -47.55 -14.92 -2.97
CA MET A 5 -47.26 -13.49 -2.83
C MET A 5 -46.26 -13.20 -1.68
N ASN A 6 -46.27 -14.03 -0.63
CA ASN A 6 -45.33 -13.89 0.50
C ASN A 6 -43.90 -14.26 0.10
N TYR A 7 -43.73 -15.25 -0.78
CA TYR A 7 -42.42 -15.63 -1.30
C TYR A 7 -41.83 -14.52 -2.19
N TRP A 8 -42.63 -14.03 -3.14
CA TRP A 8 -42.18 -12.97 -4.04
C TRP A 8 -41.92 -11.65 -3.30
N GLY A 9 -42.69 -11.32 -2.27
CA GLY A 9 -42.43 -10.17 -1.41
C GLY A 9 -41.09 -10.24 -0.69
N LYS A 10 -40.69 -11.45 -0.19
CA LYS A 10 -39.36 -11.67 0.40
C LYS A 10 -38.26 -11.56 -0.65
N VAL A 11 -38.43 -12.14 -1.84
CA VAL A 11 -37.43 -12.08 -2.91
C VAL A 11 -37.20 -10.64 -3.35
N VAL A 12 -38.23 -9.86 -3.60
CA VAL A 12 -38.13 -8.44 -3.98
C VAL A 12 -37.43 -7.63 -2.88
N LYS A 13 -37.83 -7.83 -1.60
CA LYS A 13 -37.18 -7.16 -0.47
C LYS A 13 -35.67 -7.47 -0.42
N ASN A 14 -35.27 -8.71 -0.64
CA ASN A 14 -33.91 -9.13 -0.61
C ASN A 14 -33.09 -8.58 -1.79
N ILE A 15 -33.70 -8.54 -2.99
CA ILE A 15 -33.10 -7.89 -4.17
C ILE A 15 -32.87 -6.39 -3.90
N VAL A 16 -33.89 -5.72 -3.35
CA VAL A 16 -33.78 -4.28 -2.99
C VAL A 16 -32.65 -4.04 -1.98
N VAL A 17 -32.56 -4.88 -0.93
CA VAL A 17 -31.47 -4.77 0.06
C VAL A 17 -30.10 -5.01 -0.59
N LEU A 18 -29.98 -5.99 -1.49
CA LEU A 18 -28.75 -6.26 -2.21
C LEU A 18 -28.34 -5.09 -3.11
N VAL A 19 -29.28 -4.54 -3.88
CA VAL A 19 -29.04 -3.36 -4.73
C VAL A 19 -28.65 -2.14 -3.89
N LEU A 20 -29.35 -1.87 -2.80
CA LEU A 20 -29.02 -0.78 -1.87
C LEU A 20 -27.64 -0.98 -1.23
N SER A 21 -27.26 -2.23 -0.93
CA SER A 21 -25.92 -2.53 -0.40
C SER A 21 -24.83 -2.25 -1.43
N ILE A 22 -25.03 -2.64 -2.70
CA ILE A 22 -24.06 -2.35 -3.78
C ILE A 22 -23.95 -0.83 -3.99
N ILE A 23 -25.06 -0.12 -4.04
CA ILE A 23 -25.07 1.34 -4.15
C ILE A 23 -24.37 1.97 -2.94
N GLY A 24 -24.64 1.48 -1.73
CA GLY A 24 -24.00 1.94 -0.49
C GLY A 24 -22.49 1.75 -0.50
N VAL A 25 -22.00 0.60 -1.00
CA VAL A 25 -20.57 0.33 -1.18
C VAL A 25 -19.95 1.30 -2.19
N TYR A 26 -20.59 1.47 -3.36
CA TYR A 26 -20.12 2.38 -4.39
C TYR A 26 -20.06 3.84 -3.90
N LEU A 27 -21.12 4.32 -3.24
CA LEU A 27 -21.16 5.65 -2.65
C LEU A 27 -20.12 5.78 -1.53
N GLY A 28 -19.93 4.75 -0.70
CA GLY A 28 -18.92 4.71 0.35
C GLY A 28 -17.51 4.89 -0.21
N PHE A 29 -17.17 4.21 -1.29
CA PHE A 29 -15.90 4.41 -2.00
C PHE A 29 -15.77 5.83 -2.55
N LYS A 30 -16.78 6.35 -3.20
CA LYS A 30 -16.77 7.70 -3.78
C LYS A 30 -16.62 8.79 -2.70
N LEU A 31 -17.32 8.63 -1.57
CA LEU A 31 -17.18 9.51 -0.41
C LEU A 31 -15.79 9.39 0.24
N ALA A 32 -15.26 8.19 0.37
CA ALA A 32 -13.92 7.98 0.94
C ALA A 32 -12.83 8.66 0.09
N ILE A 33 -12.95 8.64 -1.24
CA ILE A 33 -12.06 9.39 -2.13
C ILE A 33 -12.18 10.89 -1.91
N PHE A 34 -13.41 11.40 -1.85
CA PHE A 34 -13.67 12.83 -1.65
C PHE A 34 -13.13 13.32 -0.30
N TYR A 35 -13.33 12.52 0.76
CA TYR A 35 -12.87 12.83 2.11
C TYR A 35 -11.51 12.20 2.47
N LEU A 36 -10.69 11.88 1.48
CA LEU A 36 -9.39 11.22 1.66
C LEU A 36 -8.48 11.89 2.70
N PRO A 37 -8.30 13.23 2.74
CA PRO A 37 -7.49 13.90 3.75
C PRO A 37 -7.99 13.63 5.18
N PHE A 38 -9.31 13.61 5.37
CA PHE A 38 -9.92 13.34 6.68
C PHE A 38 -9.76 11.88 7.08
N LEU A 39 -9.86 10.94 6.12
CA LEU A 39 -9.64 9.52 6.36
C LEU A 39 -8.18 9.25 6.78
N ILE A 40 -7.22 9.85 6.08
CA ILE A 40 -5.80 9.76 6.43
C ILE A 40 -5.55 10.36 7.82
N ALA A 41 -6.10 11.54 8.11
CA ALA A 41 -5.99 12.17 9.42
C ALA A 41 -6.57 11.28 10.53
N PHE A 42 -7.73 10.64 10.28
CA PHE A 42 -8.34 9.70 11.21
C PHE A 42 -7.44 8.51 11.49
N ILE A 43 -6.89 7.88 10.46
CA ILE A 43 -5.97 6.75 10.60
C ILE A 43 -4.74 7.15 11.41
N ILE A 44 -4.11 8.27 11.07
CA ILE A 44 -2.94 8.78 11.79
C ILE A 44 -3.30 9.10 13.25
N SER A 45 -4.46 9.70 13.51
CA SER A 45 -4.90 10.00 14.87
C SER A 45 -5.07 8.75 15.73
N LEU A 46 -5.53 7.64 15.13
CA LEU A 46 -5.61 6.35 15.81
C LEU A 46 -4.23 5.80 16.14
N MET A 47 -3.26 5.97 15.24
CA MET A 47 -1.87 5.54 15.46
C MET A 47 -1.17 6.40 16.53
N LEU A 48 -1.52 7.69 16.63
CA LEU A 48 -0.94 8.59 17.63
C LEU A 48 -1.60 8.46 19.02
N GLU A 49 -2.80 7.89 19.12
CA GLU A 49 -3.51 7.72 20.40
C GLU A 49 -2.67 6.98 21.48
N PRO A 50 -1.97 5.86 21.19
CA PRO A 50 -1.09 5.23 22.19
C PRO A 50 0.05 6.13 22.63
N CYS A 51 0.64 6.94 21.73
CA CYS A 51 1.68 7.89 22.04
C CYS A 51 1.16 9.03 22.94
N ILE A 52 -0.05 9.54 22.65
CA ILE A 52 -0.73 10.55 23.49
C ILE A 52 -0.94 9.99 24.91
N ARG A 53 -1.46 8.77 25.01
CA ARG A 53 -1.68 8.12 26.34
C ARG A 53 -0.38 7.85 27.08
N PHE A 54 0.68 7.51 26.38
CA PHE A 54 2.00 7.29 26.97
C PHE A 54 2.55 8.59 27.59
N ILE A 55 2.51 9.72 26.86
CA ILE A 55 2.94 11.03 27.36
C ILE A 55 2.09 11.50 28.51
N MET A 56 0.76 11.35 28.42
CA MET A 56 -0.16 11.66 29.53
C MET A 56 0.23 10.96 30.82
N ARG A 57 0.52 9.64 30.76
CA ARG A 57 0.87 8.84 31.92
C ARG A 57 2.26 9.17 32.48
N LYS A 58 3.25 9.31 31.58
CA LYS A 58 4.64 9.52 31.98
C LYS A 58 4.88 10.94 32.50
N MET A 59 4.30 11.95 31.86
CA MET A 59 4.50 13.37 32.20
C MET A 59 3.38 13.95 33.05
N LYS A 60 2.34 13.15 33.40
CA LYS A 60 1.16 13.59 34.20
C LYS A 60 0.49 14.84 33.63
N LEU A 61 0.55 15.04 32.31
CA LEU A 61 -0.02 16.19 31.61
C LEU A 61 -1.50 15.98 31.31
N ARG A 62 -2.23 17.10 31.15
CA ARG A 62 -3.61 17.08 30.64
C ARG A 62 -3.65 16.56 29.21
N ARG A 63 -4.74 15.88 28.83
CA ARG A 63 -4.91 15.31 27.50
C ARG A 63 -4.62 16.32 26.36
N LYS A 64 -5.17 17.54 26.46
CA LYS A 64 -5.00 18.60 25.47
C LYS A 64 -3.52 18.92 25.23
N THR A 65 -2.75 19.12 26.29
CA THR A 65 -1.30 19.42 26.22
C THR A 65 -0.52 18.25 25.62
N SER A 66 -0.81 17.01 26.07
CA SER A 66 -0.14 15.82 25.54
C SER A 66 -0.46 15.61 24.05
N SER A 67 -1.71 15.87 23.64
CA SER A 67 -2.11 15.76 22.21
C SER A 67 -1.40 16.80 21.36
N ILE A 68 -1.24 18.05 21.82
CA ILE A 68 -0.52 19.11 21.10
C ILE A 68 0.96 18.72 20.94
N ILE A 69 1.61 18.21 21.99
CA ILE A 69 3.02 17.80 21.92
C ILE A 69 3.20 16.68 20.90
N VAL A 70 2.37 15.62 20.97
CA VAL A 70 2.45 14.50 20.02
C VAL A 70 2.16 14.96 18.60
N PHE A 71 1.18 15.85 18.42
CA PHE A 71 0.83 16.43 17.13
C PHE A 71 2.00 17.25 16.54
N LEU A 72 2.66 18.10 17.34
CA LEU A 72 3.83 18.86 16.87
C LEU A 72 4.98 17.95 16.47
N ILE A 73 5.26 16.91 17.25
CA ILE A 73 6.27 15.90 16.90
C ILE A 73 5.88 15.19 15.60
N ALA A 74 4.61 14.79 15.46
CA ALA A 74 4.11 14.16 14.26
C ALA A 74 4.22 15.06 13.01
N ILE A 75 3.91 16.36 13.14
CA ILE A 75 4.12 17.34 12.06
C ILE A 75 5.59 17.38 11.64
N VAL A 76 6.50 17.55 12.58
CA VAL A 76 7.94 17.64 12.29
C VAL A 76 8.40 16.38 11.55
N ILE A 77 7.94 15.22 11.99
CA ILE A 77 8.26 13.93 11.33
C ILE A 77 7.64 13.88 9.93
N ILE A 78 6.34 14.15 9.79
CA ILE A 78 5.64 14.06 8.50
C ILE A 78 6.23 15.05 7.50
N VAL A 79 6.38 16.32 7.89
CA VAL A 79 6.92 17.36 7.01
C VAL A 79 8.40 17.10 6.70
N GLY A 80 9.18 16.69 7.71
CA GLY A 80 10.59 16.30 7.52
C GLY A 80 10.74 15.14 6.53
N VAL A 81 9.92 14.10 6.66
CA VAL A 81 9.92 12.95 5.73
C VAL A 81 9.48 13.38 4.33
N LEU A 82 8.45 14.22 4.20
CA LEU A 82 8.00 14.72 2.90
C LEU A 82 9.06 15.59 2.20
N ILE A 83 9.74 16.47 2.92
CA ILE A 83 10.84 17.29 2.37
C ILE A 83 12.01 16.38 1.99
N TRP A 84 12.41 15.47 2.88
CA TRP A 84 13.52 14.55 2.62
C TRP A 84 13.23 13.67 1.40
N LEU A 85 12.05 13.04 1.33
CA LEU A 85 11.63 12.26 0.16
C LEU A 85 11.60 13.12 -1.10
N GLY A 86 11.05 14.33 -1.04
CA GLY A 86 10.97 15.23 -2.18
C GLY A 86 12.35 15.59 -2.72
N VAL A 87 13.27 16.04 -1.86
CA VAL A 87 14.64 16.42 -2.25
C VAL A 87 15.39 15.20 -2.77
N THR A 88 15.29 14.07 -2.09
CA THR A 88 15.99 12.83 -2.48
C THR A 88 15.47 12.29 -3.81
N LEU A 89 14.14 12.24 -4.00
CA LEU A 89 13.55 11.78 -5.26
C LEU A 89 13.94 12.67 -6.43
N VAL A 90 14.01 14.00 -6.24
CA VAL A 90 14.44 14.93 -7.31
C VAL A 90 15.91 14.72 -7.67
N SER A 91 16.78 14.66 -6.67
CA SER A 91 18.22 14.48 -6.90
C SER A 91 18.53 13.10 -7.50
N GLU A 92 17.89 12.06 -6.99
CA GLU A 92 18.09 10.69 -7.46
C GLU A 92 17.44 10.43 -8.81
N ALA A 93 16.25 11.01 -9.09
CA ALA A 93 15.62 10.90 -10.40
C ALA A 93 16.50 11.53 -11.51
N SER A 94 17.16 12.65 -11.25
CA SER A 94 18.10 13.26 -12.20
C SER A 94 19.35 12.40 -12.41
N ASN A 95 19.88 11.79 -11.35
CA ASN A 95 21.03 10.91 -11.43
C ASN A 95 20.70 9.58 -12.10
N LEU A 96 19.54 9.00 -11.77
CA LEU A 96 19.03 7.80 -12.44
C LEU A 96 18.81 8.01 -13.94
N LEU A 97 18.35 9.19 -14.36
CA LEU A 97 18.15 9.52 -15.77
C LEU A 97 19.43 9.45 -16.59
N THR A 98 20.50 10.04 -16.06
CA THR A 98 21.80 10.01 -16.74
C THR A 98 22.38 8.59 -16.73
N SER A 99 22.25 7.87 -15.61
CA SER A 99 22.74 6.49 -15.47
C SER A 99 21.91 5.50 -16.29
N LEU A 100 20.59 5.63 -16.33
CA LEU A 100 19.72 4.71 -17.08
C LEU A 100 20.02 4.72 -18.58
N ASN A 101 20.23 5.88 -19.19
CA ASN A 101 20.61 5.95 -20.62
C ASN A 101 21.94 5.19 -20.85
N GLU A 102 22.91 5.35 -19.97
CA GLU A 102 24.20 4.64 -20.05
C GLU A 102 24.04 3.13 -19.82
N TYR A 103 23.18 2.71 -18.89
CA TYR A 103 22.89 1.30 -18.64
C TYR A 103 22.14 0.66 -19.81
N PHE A 104 21.21 1.37 -20.45
CA PHE A 104 20.50 0.88 -21.63
C PHE A 104 21.42 0.75 -22.84
N GLU A 105 22.30 1.71 -23.10
CA GLU A 105 23.31 1.59 -24.16
C GLU A 105 24.25 0.42 -23.92
N LYS A 106 24.75 0.27 -22.69
CA LYS A 106 25.58 -0.87 -22.33
C LYS A 106 24.83 -2.20 -22.43
N GLY A 107 23.57 -2.27 -21.96
CA GLY A 107 22.73 -3.46 -22.06
C GLY A 107 22.43 -3.84 -23.50
N TYR A 108 22.09 -2.85 -24.35
CA TYR A 108 21.87 -3.07 -25.78
C TYR A 108 23.12 -3.60 -26.49
N ASN A 109 24.26 -2.95 -26.25
CA ASN A 109 25.54 -3.36 -26.82
C ASN A 109 25.98 -4.76 -26.33
N LEU A 110 25.75 -5.09 -25.06
CA LEU A 110 26.02 -6.43 -24.49
C LEU A 110 25.15 -7.51 -25.15
N VAL A 111 23.85 -7.27 -25.30
CA VAL A 111 22.96 -8.22 -25.96
C VAL A 111 23.39 -8.42 -27.41
N GLN A 112 23.73 -7.37 -28.13
CA GLN A 112 24.22 -7.45 -29.51
C GLN A 112 25.56 -8.18 -29.60
N ASP A 113 26.49 -7.93 -28.66
CA ASP A 113 27.80 -8.60 -28.62
C ASP A 113 27.68 -10.07 -28.23
N LEU A 114 26.81 -10.44 -27.30
CA LEU A 114 26.50 -11.82 -26.93
C LEU A 114 25.86 -12.57 -28.13
N LEU A 115 24.88 -11.96 -28.79
CA LEU A 115 24.25 -12.54 -29.94
C LEU A 115 25.21 -12.72 -31.13
N SER A 116 26.20 -11.82 -31.29
CA SER A 116 27.22 -11.95 -32.34
C SER A 116 28.31 -12.96 -32.03
N LYS A 117 28.61 -13.21 -30.75
CA LYS A 117 29.68 -14.13 -30.30
C LYS A 117 29.23 -15.57 -30.14
N ILE A 118 27.95 -15.81 -30.01
CA ILE A 118 27.41 -17.17 -29.93
C ILE A 118 27.34 -17.73 -31.36
N ASP A 119 28.21 -18.67 -31.67
CA ASP A 119 28.20 -19.38 -32.94
C ASP A 119 27.08 -20.42 -32.92
N PHE A 120 25.89 -19.95 -33.24
CA PHE A 120 24.64 -20.73 -33.19
C PHE A 120 24.60 -21.83 -34.27
N SER A 121 25.51 -21.77 -35.27
CA SER A 121 25.62 -22.81 -36.28
C SER A 121 26.00 -24.17 -35.69
N LYS A 122 26.64 -24.18 -34.52
CA LYS A 122 26.96 -25.42 -33.77
C LYS A 122 25.77 -26.08 -33.12
N PHE A 123 24.69 -25.39 -32.90
CA PHE A 123 23.48 -25.91 -32.23
C PHE A 123 22.35 -26.29 -33.17
N HIS A 124 22.55 -26.19 -34.50
CA HIS A 124 21.52 -26.49 -35.52
C HIS A 124 20.17 -25.80 -35.24
N ILE A 125 20.19 -24.58 -34.72
CA ILE A 125 19.01 -23.79 -34.42
C ILE A 125 18.51 -23.17 -35.73
N PRO A 126 17.23 -23.34 -36.12
CA PRO A 126 16.66 -22.69 -37.31
C PRO A 126 16.77 -21.17 -37.21
N ASP A 127 17.07 -20.51 -38.34
CA ASP A 127 17.21 -19.05 -38.41
C ASP A 127 15.97 -18.29 -37.91
N ASP A 128 14.78 -18.85 -38.06
CA ASP A 128 13.52 -18.31 -37.58
C ASP A 128 13.47 -18.19 -36.03
N ILE A 129 14.03 -19.19 -35.32
CA ILE A 129 14.10 -19.18 -33.87
C ILE A 129 15.08 -18.12 -33.41
N MET A 130 16.19 -17.97 -34.12
CA MET A 130 17.20 -16.96 -33.84
C MET A 130 16.65 -15.52 -33.98
N ASN A 131 15.99 -15.27 -35.11
CA ASN A 131 15.34 -13.98 -35.35
C ASN A 131 14.27 -13.69 -34.30
N THR A 132 13.55 -14.70 -33.82
CA THR A 132 12.56 -14.57 -32.75
C THR A 132 13.22 -14.23 -31.41
N ILE A 133 14.32 -14.87 -31.04
CA ILE A 133 15.07 -14.58 -29.81
C ILE A 133 15.62 -13.16 -29.86
N GLN A 134 16.21 -12.75 -31.00
CA GLN A 134 16.77 -11.43 -31.17
C GLN A 134 15.69 -10.33 -31.12
N SER A 135 14.58 -10.52 -31.81
CA SER A 135 13.45 -9.58 -31.76
C SER A 135 12.83 -9.49 -30.36
N SER A 136 12.66 -10.62 -29.66
CA SER A 136 12.14 -10.64 -28.30
C SER A 136 13.06 -9.98 -27.29
N ALA A 137 14.39 -10.14 -27.45
CA ALA A 137 15.37 -9.44 -26.60
C ALA A 137 15.33 -7.93 -26.81
N ILE A 138 15.22 -7.48 -28.05
CA ILE A 138 15.08 -6.05 -28.38
C ILE A 138 13.75 -5.49 -27.86
N GLU A 139 12.65 -6.20 -28.03
CA GLU A 139 11.33 -5.85 -27.52
C GLU A 139 11.32 -5.77 -26.00
N PHE A 140 11.98 -6.70 -25.32
CA PHE A 140 12.14 -6.67 -23.86
C PHE A 140 12.91 -5.42 -23.40
N LEU A 141 14.03 -5.09 -24.06
CA LEU A 141 14.79 -3.86 -23.76
C LEU A 141 13.96 -2.61 -24.03
N GLY A 142 13.18 -2.60 -25.11
CA GLY A 142 12.24 -1.53 -25.43
C GLY A 142 11.19 -1.36 -24.32
N THR A 143 10.60 -2.46 -23.86
CA THR A 143 9.62 -2.46 -22.77
C THR A 143 10.21 -1.93 -21.45
N VAL A 144 11.42 -2.36 -21.09
CA VAL A 144 12.12 -1.86 -19.90
C VAL A 144 12.43 -0.37 -20.02
N THR A 145 12.81 0.10 -21.24
CA THR A 145 13.03 1.53 -21.52
C THR A 145 11.75 2.34 -21.36
N GLU A 146 10.62 1.83 -21.86
CA GLU A 146 9.32 2.50 -21.69
C GLU A 146 8.87 2.54 -20.24
N TRP A 147 9.07 1.47 -19.48
CA TRP A 147 8.81 1.45 -18.04
C TRP A 147 9.65 2.49 -17.29
N SER A 148 10.92 2.62 -17.65
CA SER A 148 11.81 3.61 -17.05
C SER A 148 11.39 5.04 -17.38
N LYS A 149 11.02 5.30 -18.63
CA LYS A 149 10.43 6.59 -19.06
C LYS A 149 9.10 6.86 -18.33
N GLY A 150 8.26 5.84 -18.17
CA GLY A 150 7.01 5.92 -17.41
C GLY A 150 7.22 6.25 -15.94
N ALA A 151 8.19 5.60 -15.30
CA ALA A 151 8.58 5.89 -13.92
C ALA A 151 9.09 7.33 -13.75
N LEU A 152 9.89 7.80 -14.70
CA LEU A 152 10.38 9.17 -14.74
C LEU A 152 9.24 10.18 -14.92
N THR A 153 8.38 9.96 -15.94
CA THR A 153 7.21 10.81 -16.16
C THR A 153 6.33 10.84 -14.92
N GLY A 154 6.19 9.68 -14.23
CA GLY A 154 5.52 9.57 -12.94
C GLY A 154 6.18 10.43 -11.86
N ALA A 155 7.51 10.42 -11.76
CA ALA A 155 8.26 11.26 -10.82
C ALA A 155 8.10 12.76 -11.13
N ILE A 156 8.17 13.16 -12.40
CA ILE A 156 7.94 14.54 -12.82
C ILE A 156 6.49 14.97 -12.51
N ASN A 157 5.51 14.13 -12.82
CA ASN A 157 4.10 14.38 -12.50
C ASN A 157 3.86 14.48 -11.00
N PHE A 158 4.56 13.67 -10.19
CA PHE A 158 4.54 13.80 -8.74
C PHE A 158 5.06 15.17 -8.30
N LEU A 159 6.17 15.63 -8.86
CA LEU A 159 6.74 16.95 -8.55
C LEU A 159 5.81 18.10 -8.93
N THR A 160 5.18 18.04 -10.11
CA THR A 160 4.19 19.04 -10.55
C THR A 160 2.90 19.01 -9.73
N SER A 161 2.63 17.90 -9.03
CA SER A 161 1.49 17.73 -8.12
C SER A 161 1.76 18.29 -6.72
N ILE A 162 2.98 18.74 -6.40
CA ILE A 162 3.35 19.26 -5.06
C ILE A 162 2.38 20.35 -4.56
N PRO A 163 1.94 21.35 -5.35
CA PRO A 163 0.98 22.34 -4.88
C PRO A 163 -0.34 21.71 -4.43
N THR A 164 -0.86 20.75 -5.19
CA THR A 164 -2.10 20.03 -4.86
C THR A 164 -1.90 19.16 -3.61
N ILE A 165 -0.77 18.44 -3.53
CA ILE A 165 -0.39 17.67 -2.33
C ILE A 165 -0.27 18.59 -1.12
N GLY A 166 0.24 19.82 -1.30
CA GLY A 166 0.32 20.84 -0.24
C GLY A 166 -1.05 21.16 0.36
N VAL A 167 -2.08 21.38 -0.48
CA VAL A 167 -3.45 21.64 0.00
C VAL A 167 -3.98 20.42 0.76
N TYR A 168 -3.85 19.21 0.20
CA TYR A 168 -4.28 17.98 0.89
C TYR A 168 -3.53 17.79 2.22
N THR A 169 -2.24 18.10 2.26
CA THR A 169 -1.43 18.01 3.48
C THR A 169 -1.92 18.98 4.56
N VAL A 170 -2.18 20.24 4.19
CA VAL A 170 -2.72 21.24 5.13
C VAL A 170 -4.06 20.79 5.70
N VAL A 171 -4.99 20.36 4.84
CA VAL A 171 -6.31 19.84 5.29
C VAL A 171 -6.14 18.62 6.19
N THR A 172 -5.24 17.70 5.84
CA THR A 172 -4.95 16.52 6.67
C THR A 172 -4.39 16.90 8.03
N LEU A 173 -3.44 17.84 8.08
CA LEU A 173 -2.82 18.30 9.33
C LEU A 173 -3.82 19.02 10.23
N LEU A 174 -4.66 19.89 9.67
CA LEU A 174 -5.72 20.56 10.42
C LEU A 174 -6.73 19.53 10.99
N SER A 175 -7.15 18.60 10.16
CA SER A 175 -8.07 17.53 10.57
C SER A 175 -7.44 16.65 11.66
N LEU A 176 -6.17 16.30 11.51
CA LEU A 176 -5.40 15.55 12.50
C LEU A 176 -5.31 16.29 13.84
N TYR A 177 -5.07 17.61 13.78
CA TYR A 177 -5.07 18.46 14.99
C TYR A 177 -6.39 18.31 15.75
N PHE A 178 -7.51 18.59 15.09
CA PHE A 178 -8.83 18.50 15.74
C PHE A 178 -9.14 17.09 16.24
N MET A 179 -8.82 16.06 15.46
CA MET A 179 -9.05 14.67 15.85
C MET A 179 -8.19 14.22 17.04
N CYS A 180 -6.98 14.77 17.22
CA CYS A 180 -6.13 14.45 18.36
C CYS A 180 -6.50 15.29 19.61
N VAL A 181 -6.69 16.61 19.43
CA VAL A 181 -6.83 17.57 20.52
C VAL A 181 -8.26 17.63 21.04
N ASP A 182 -9.22 17.75 20.11
CA ASP A 182 -10.64 17.98 20.44
C ASP A 182 -11.50 16.71 20.38
N LYS A 183 -10.87 15.52 20.40
CA LYS A 183 -11.55 14.22 20.35
C LYS A 183 -12.69 14.11 21.36
N VAL A 184 -12.47 14.54 22.61
CA VAL A 184 -13.48 14.47 23.68
C VAL A 184 -14.66 15.36 23.36
N TYR A 185 -14.39 16.59 22.90
CA TYR A 185 -15.42 17.55 22.49
C TYR A 185 -16.23 17.05 21.30
N MET A 186 -15.57 16.45 20.31
CA MET A 186 -16.27 15.86 19.15
C MET A 186 -17.21 14.72 19.54
N ILE A 187 -16.79 13.86 20.48
CA ILE A 187 -17.62 12.78 21.01
C ILE A 187 -18.81 13.35 21.78
N ASP A 188 -18.56 14.31 22.68
CA ASP A 188 -19.59 14.97 23.47
C ASP A 188 -20.65 15.66 22.61
N GLN A 189 -20.24 16.35 21.55
CA GLN A 189 -21.14 16.95 20.57
C GLN A 189 -22.02 15.92 19.85
N LEU A 190 -21.44 14.75 19.49
CA LEU A 190 -22.21 13.65 18.90
C LEU A 190 -23.21 13.08 19.91
N GLU A 191 -22.81 12.91 21.17
CA GLU A 191 -23.68 12.40 22.23
C GLU A 191 -24.84 13.37 22.53
N HIS A 192 -24.59 14.69 22.47
CA HIS A 192 -25.63 15.69 22.74
C HIS A 192 -26.71 15.81 21.65
N HIS A 193 -26.33 15.54 20.39
CA HIS A 193 -27.24 15.70 19.25
C HIS A 193 -27.92 14.41 18.78
N MET A 194 -27.54 13.26 19.36
CA MET A 194 -28.10 11.96 18.97
C MET A 194 -28.79 11.26 20.15
N PRO A 195 -29.88 10.49 19.89
CA PRO A 195 -30.50 9.65 20.92
C PRO A 195 -29.48 8.67 21.52
N GLU A 196 -29.52 8.47 22.85
CA GLU A 196 -28.59 7.58 23.56
C GLU A 196 -28.47 6.17 22.95
N THR A 197 -29.56 5.63 22.42
CA THR A 197 -29.59 4.31 21.80
C THR A 197 -28.75 4.26 20.51
N TRP A 198 -28.71 5.34 19.75
CA TRP A 198 -27.90 5.49 18.55
C TRP A 198 -26.42 5.70 18.89
N VAL A 199 -26.15 6.55 19.88
CA VAL A 199 -24.79 6.81 20.38
C VAL A 199 -24.13 5.51 20.87
N LYS A 200 -24.85 4.71 21.68
CA LYS A 200 -24.34 3.43 22.16
C LYS A 200 -24.06 2.45 21.02
N ARG A 201 -24.98 2.33 20.04
CA ARG A 201 -24.77 1.46 18.86
C ARG A 201 -23.62 1.91 18.01
N ILE A 202 -23.56 3.19 17.64
CA ILE A 202 -22.46 3.76 16.85
C ILE A 202 -21.13 3.62 17.60
N GLY A 203 -21.11 3.86 18.92
CA GLY A 203 -19.93 3.70 19.77
C GLY A 203 -19.38 2.28 19.76
N VAL A 204 -20.23 1.25 19.82
CA VAL A 204 -19.80 -0.16 19.73
C VAL A 204 -19.18 -0.43 18.35
N HIS A 205 -19.85 -0.04 17.25
CA HIS A 205 -19.34 -0.27 15.89
C HIS A 205 -18.06 0.51 15.63
N LEU A 206 -17.97 1.78 16.07
CA LEU A 206 -16.73 2.55 15.96
C LEU A 206 -15.58 1.90 16.71
N LYS A 207 -15.84 1.38 17.92
CA LYS A 207 -14.82 0.68 18.70
C LYS A 207 -14.33 -0.60 17.99
N GLU A 208 -15.22 -1.36 17.38
CA GLU A 208 -14.88 -2.54 16.58
C GLU A 208 -14.09 -2.18 15.32
N ILE A 209 -14.52 -1.14 14.60
CA ILE A 209 -13.80 -0.59 13.44
C ILE A 209 -12.39 -0.18 13.85
N VAL A 210 -12.25 0.62 14.90
CA VAL A 210 -10.96 1.09 15.40
C VAL A 210 -10.07 -0.06 15.83
N LYS A 211 -10.62 -1.09 16.49
CA LYS A 211 -9.88 -2.29 16.89
C LYS A 211 -9.39 -3.07 15.67
N SER A 212 -10.27 -3.31 14.69
CA SER A 212 -9.93 -4.07 13.48
C SER A 212 -8.95 -3.32 12.58
N LEU A 213 -9.14 -2.01 12.39
CA LEU A 213 -8.21 -1.16 11.64
C LEU A 213 -6.84 -1.08 12.34
N GLY A 214 -6.83 -0.87 13.65
CA GLY A 214 -5.59 -0.84 14.42
C GLY A 214 -4.82 -2.15 14.35
N GLY A 215 -5.53 -3.28 14.37
CA GLY A 215 -4.95 -4.60 14.18
C GLY A 215 -4.33 -4.77 12.78
N TYR A 216 -5.07 -4.39 11.73
CA TYR A 216 -4.60 -4.43 10.35
C TYR A 216 -3.36 -3.54 10.13
N LEU A 217 -3.44 -2.27 10.53
CA LEU A 217 -2.34 -1.32 10.39
C LEU A 217 -1.09 -1.77 11.16
N LYS A 218 -1.27 -2.29 12.37
CA LYS A 218 -0.16 -2.84 13.15
C LYS A 218 0.49 -4.03 12.44
N ALA A 219 -0.31 -4.92 11.88
CA ALA A 219 0.17 -6.07 11.12
C ALA A 219 1.01 -5.63 9.92
N GLU A 220 0.47 -4.74 9.09
CA GLU A 220 1.11 -4.22 7.88
C GLU A 220 2.40 -3.47 8.19
N LEU A 221 2.37 -2.55 9.16
CA LEU A 221 3.58 -1.83 9.61
C LEU A 221 4.66 -2.77 10.15
N THR A 222 4.27 -3.85 10.84
CA THR A 222 5.25 -4.82 11.34
C THR A 222 5.92 -5.56 10.18
N LEU A 223 5.16 -5.96 9.16
CA LEU A 223 5.71 -6.61 7.97
C LEU A 223 6.67 -5.68 7.22
N VAL A 224 6.25 -4.44 6.97
CA VAL A 224 7.09 -3.41 6.32
C VAL A 224 8.39 -3.15 7.11
N LEU A 225 8.32 -3.05 8.43
CA LEU A 225 9.48 -2.87 9.28
C LEU A 225 10.45 -4.06 9.19
N ILE A 226 9.94 -5.29 9.19
CA ILE A 226 10.77 -6.49 9.04
C ILE A 226 11.45 -6.49 7.67
N SER A 227 10.73 -6.22 6.60
CA SER A 227 11.27 -6.13 5.25
C SER A 227 12.32 -5.03 5.12
N PHE A 228 12.05 -3.87 5.71
CA PHE A 228 13.00 -2.75 5.75
C PHE A 228 14.29 -3.14 6.47
N VAL A 229 14.20 -3.74 7.66
CA VAL A 229 15.38 -4.16 8.43
C VAL A 229 16.21 -5.19 7.66
N ILE A 230 15.56 -6.20 7.06
CA ILE A 230 16.26 -7.21 6.25
C ILE A 230 16.94 -6.56 5.04
N SER A 231 16.25 -5.64 4.36
CA SER A 231 16.81 -4.88 3.22
C SER A 231 18.01 -4.04 3.63
N VAL A 232 17.92 -3.31 4.73
CA VAL A 232 19.04 -2.50 5.25
C VAL A 232 20.24 -3.40 5.51
N ILE A 233 20.05 -4.49 6.28
CA ILE A 233 21.13 -5.41 6.63
C ILE A 233 21.75 -6.01 5.35
N GLY A 234 20.94 -6.54 4.45
CA GLY A 234 21.40 -7.17 3.22
C GLY A 234 22.17 -6.22 2.31
N LEU A 235 21.63 -5.03 2.06
CA LEU A 235 22.26 -4.05 1.16
C LEU A 235 23.53 -3.44 1.76
N TYR A 236 23.60 -3.23 3.07
CA TYR A 236 24.84 -2.82 3.72
C TYR A 236 25.90 -3.92 3.69
N ILE A 237 25.52 -5.19 3.86
CA ILE A 237 26.46 -6.31 3.68
C ILE A 237 27.02 -6.28 2.26
N PHE A 238 26.20 -6.11 1.23
CA PHE A 238 26.66 -6.03 -0.16
C PHE A 238 27.61 -4.85 -0.37
N HIS A 239 27.30 -3.69 0.20
CA HIS A 239 28.15 -2.51 0.15
C HIS A 239 29.52 -2.76 0.80
N PHE A 240 29.58 -3.39 1.99
CA PHE A 240 30.83 -3.66 2.71
C PHE A 240 31.70 -4.77 2.06
N ILE A 241 31.09 -5.72 1.36
CA ILE A 241 31.80 -6.76 0.60
C ILE A 241 32.42 -6.18 -0.70
N GLY A 242 32.14 -4.92 -1.03
CA GLY A 242 32.66 -4.27 -2.22
C GLY A 242 31.81 -4.47 -3.48
N LEU A 243 30.58 -4.97 -3.32
CA LEU A 243 29.60 -4.94 -4.40
C LEU A 243 29.16 -3.48 -4.60
N ASN A 244 29.03 -3.06 -5.86
CA ASN A 244 28.77 -1.66 -6.22
C ASN A 244 27.32 -1.22 -5.93
N VAL A 245 26.90 -1.33 -4.66
CA VAL A 245 25.59 -0.85 -4.20
C VAL A 245 25.75 0.59 -3.73
N GLN A 246 25.31 1.52 -4.56
CA GLN A 246 25.21 2.93 -4.19
C GLN A 246 23.92 3.14 -3.38
N TYR A 247 24.00 3.92 -2.30
CA TYR A 247 22.86 4.31 -1.46
C TYR A 247 22.04 3.15 -0.84
N PRO A 248 22.65 2.25 -0.06
CA PRO A 248 21.96 1.08 0.52
C PRO A 248 20.73 1.44 1.35
N LEU A 249 20.80 2.55 2.10
CA LEU A 249 19.69 3.00 2.95
C LEU A 249 18.49 3.47 2.12
N LEU A 250 18.75 4.25 1.07
CA LEU A 250 17.70 4.74 0.17
C LEU A 250 16.99 3.58 -0.53
N LEU A 251 17.76 2.64 -1.06
CA LEU A 251 17.22 1.44 -1.70
C LEU A 251 16.38 0.62 -0.72
N ALA A 252 16.84 0.47 0.53
CA ALA A 252 16.08 -0.22 1.57
C ALA A 252 14.75 0.50 1.89
N VAL A 253 14.73 1.84 1.91
CA VAL A 253 13.50 2.63 2.10
C VAL A 253 12.54 2.42 0.92
N ILE A 254 13.05 2.45 -0.32
CA ILE A 254 12.23 2.21 -1.51
C ILE A 254 11.65 0.79 -1.48
N ILE A 255 12.47 -0.22 -1.17
CA ILE A 255 12.04 -1.61 -1.06
C ILE A 255 10.96 -1.75 0.02
N GLY A 256 11.16 -1.16 1.20
CA GLY A 256 10.18 -1.18 2.28
C GLY A 256 8.88 -0.48 1.91
N PHE A 257 8.94 0.62 1.16
CA PHE A 257 7.75 1.32 0.68
C PHE A 257 6.99 0.51 -0.39
N VAL A 258 7.71 -0.13 -1.32
CA VAL A 258 7.10 -1.01 -2.33
C VAL A 258 6.50 -2.26 -1.68
N ASP A 259 7.13 -2.76 -0.61
CA ASP A 259 6.65 -3.92 0.14
C ASP A 259 5.37 -3.64 0.95
N LEU A 260 5.03 -2.36 1.15
CA LEU A 260 3.72 -1.94 1.69
C LEU A 260 2.55 -2.31 0.76
N LEU A 261 2.86 -2.63 -0.51
CA LEU A 261 1.87 -3.07 -1.48
C LEU A 261 1.68 -4.60 -1.42
N PRO A 262 0.55 -5.09 -0.89
CA PRO A 262 0.39 -6.52 -0.57
C PRO A 262 0.47 -7.48 -1.76
N ILE A 263 0.16 -7.00 -2.98
CA ILE A 263 0.17 -7.83 -4.20
C ILE A 263 1.53 -7.79 -4.89
N PHE A 264 2.17 -6.64 -4.93
CA PHE A 264 3.41 -6.43 -5.69
C PHE A 264 4.65 -6.83 -4.89
N GLY A 265 4.69 -6.50 -3.60
CA GLY A 265 5.81 -6.81 -2.72
C GLY A 265 7.16 -6.26 -3.18
N SER A 266 8.20 -6.56 -2.44
CA SER A 266 9.58 -6.17 -2.75
C SER A 266 10.11 -6.70 -4.10
N GLY A 267 9.55 -7.80 -4.60
CA GLY A 267 9.93 -8.41 -5.87
C GLY A 267 9.71 -7.51 -7.07
N THR A 268 8.68 -6.64 -7.04
CA THR A 268 8.40 -5.69 -8.13
C THR A 268 9.55 -4.72 -8.38
N PHE A 269 10.33 -4.40 -7.36
CA PHE A 269 11.51 -3.57 -7.48
C PHE A 269 12.78 -4.39 -7.62
N MET A 270 12.97 -5.42 -6.79
CA MET A 270 14.23 -6.16 -6.70
C MET A 270 14.48 -7.06 -7.90
N VAL A 271 13.44 -7.67 -8.49
CA VAL A 271 13.61 -8.56 -9.66
C VAL A 271 14.02 -7.77 -10.91
N PRO A 272 13.38 -6.67 -11.32
CA PRO A 272 13.86 -5.83 -12.41
C PRO A 272 15.27 -5.27 -12.16
N TRP A 273 15.55 -4.88 -10.93
CA TRP A 273 16.89 -4.40 -10.57
C TRP A 273 17.94 -5.50 -10.74
N ALA A 274 17.68 -6.73 -10.29
CA ALA A 274 18.59 -7.87 -10.51
C ALA A 274 18.82 -8.16 -12.00
N ILE A 275 17.76 -8.09 -12.82
CA ILE A 275 17.87 -8.26 -14.27
C ILE A 275 18.76 -7.17 -14.88
N LEU A 276 18.54 -5.90 -14.51
CA LEU A 276 19.35 -4.78 -14.99
C LEU A 276 20.83 -4.95 -14.61
N THR A 277 21.14 -5.34 -13.36
CA THR A 277 22.51 -5.57 -12.91
C THR A 277 23.16 -6.75 -13.63
N ALA A 278 22.40 -7.81 -13.93
CA ALA A 278 22.90 -8.92 -14.75
C ALA A 278 23.22 -8.47 -16.18
N CYS A 279 22.36 -7.64 -16.78
CA CYS A 279 22.60 -7.08 -18.12
C CYS A 279 23.79 -6.12 -18.17
N THR A 280 24.15 -5.46 -17.07
CA THR A 280 25.35 -4.61 -16.99
C THR A 280 26.64 -5.39 -16.70
N GLY A 281 26.57 -6.72 -16.62
CA GLY A 281 27.71 -7.62 -16.41
C GLY A 281 28.07 -7.89 -14.96
N ASP A 282 27.36 -7.32 -13.99
CA ASP A 282 27.56 -7.60 -12.56
C ASP A 282 26.65 -8.76 -12.09
N PHE A 283 26.95 -9.97 -12.59
CA PHE A 283 26.19 -11.18 -12.24
C PHE A 283 26.23 -11.49 -10.73
N THR A 284 27.35 -11.15 -10.07
CA THR A 284 27.49 -11.39 -8.63
C THR A 284 26.46 -10.57 -7.84
N LEU A 285 26.34 -9.29 -8.14
CA LEU A 285 25.34 -8.41 -7.50
C LEU A 285 23.92 -8.87 -7.85
N ALA A 286 23.66 -9.23 -9.11
CA ALA A 286 22.34 -9.71 -9.54
C ALA A 286 21.88 -10.94 -8.75
N VAL A 287 22.77 -11.93 -8.58
CA VAL A 287 22.48 -13.13 -7.76
C VAL A 287 22.26 -12.77 -6.30
N CYS A 288 23.07 -11.88 -5.74
CA CYS A 288 22.93 -11.42 -4.37
C CYS A 288 21.58 -10.72 -4.12
N ILE A 289 21.12 -9.88 -5.06
CA ILE A 289 19.81 -9.22 -4.99
C ILE A 289 18.68 -10.26 -5.02
N LEU A 290 18.75 -11.28 -5.91
CA LEU A 290 17.74 -12.34 -5.99
C LEU A 290 17.72 -13.20 -4.71
N VAL A 291 18.87 -13.50 -4.14
CA VAL A 291 18.95 -14.22 -2.85
C VAL A 291 18.33 -13.40 -1.73
N LEU A 292 18.65 -12.11 -1.65
CA LEU A 292 18.04 -11.22 -0.65
C LEU A 292 16.51 -11.15 -0.83
N TRP A 293 16.03 -11.01 -2.05
CA TRP A 293 14.60 -11.05 -2.35
C TRP A 293 13.96 -12.38 -1.94
N ALA A 294 14.58 -13.51 -2.24
CA ALA A 294 14.08 -14.82 -1.83
C ALA A 294 13.98 -14.95 -0.30
N VAL A 295 15.01 -14.51 0.43
CA VAL A 295 14.99 -14.47 1.91
C VAL A 295 13.83 -13.62 2.42
N MET A 296 13.66 -12.41 1.89
CA MET A 296 12.56 -11.51 2.27
C MET A 296 11.20 -12.15 1.99
N SER A 297 11.02 -12.76 0.82
CA SER A 297 9.78 -13.43 0.43
C SER A 297 9.45 -14.60 1.33
N ILE A 298 10.42 -15.41 1.68
CA ILE A 298 10.25 -16.56 2.61
C ILE A 298 9.86 -16.04 4.00
N VAL A 299 10.57 -15.04 4.50
CA VAL A 299 10.28 -14.44 5.83
C VAL A 299 8.87 -13.88 5.85
N ARG A 300 8.47 -13.13 4.79
CA ARG A 300 7.13 -12.58 4.66
C ARG A 300 6.07 -13.69 4.66
N GLN A 301 6.23 -14.73 3.82
CA GLN A 301 5.28 -15.85 3.73
C GLN A 301 5.10 -16.61 5.05
N LEU A 302 6.14 -16.70 5.88
CA LEU A 302 6.09 -17.37 7.18
C LEU A 302 5.46 -16.49 8.27
N ILE A 303 5.67 -15.18 8.21
CA ILE A 303 5.25 -14.24 9.26
C ILE A 303 3.86 -13.67 8.98
N GLU A 304 3.52 -13.37 7.73
CA GLU A 304 2.27 -12.75 7.34
C GLU A 304 1.03 -13.51 7.86
N PRO A 305 0.90 -14.85 7.70
CA PRO A 305 -0.25 -15.57 8.25
C PRO A 305 -0.36 -15.48 9.77
N LYS A 306 0.77 -15.44 10.48
CA LYS A 306 0.79 -15.37 11.95
C LYS A 306 0.34 -14.01 12.48
N ILE A 307 0.69 -12.96 11.78
CA ILE A 307 0.36 -11.59 12.19
C ILE A 307 -1.06 -11.21 11.75
N VAL A 308 -1.47 -11.59 10.53
CA VAL A 308 -2.74 -11.19 9.92
C VAL A 308 -3.92 -12.01 10.44
N SER A 309 -3.76 -13.32 10.64
CA SER A 309 -4.86 -14.25 10.99
C SER A 309 -5.58 -13.90 12.29
N GLY A 310 -4.88 -13.27 13.24
CA GLY A 310 -5.46 -12.91 14.54
C GLY A 310 -6.30 -11.62 14.56
N HIS A 311 -6.30 -10.81 13.50
CA HIS A 311 -6.80 -9.44 13.61
C HIS A 311 -7.92 -9.05 12.64
N ILE A 312 -8.04 -9.69 11.47
CA ILE A 312 -8.92 -9.19 10.40
C ILE A 312 -10.25 -9.92 10.33
N GLY A 313 -10.29 -11.24 10.57
CA GLY A 313 -11.51 -12.04 10.52
C GLY A 313 -12.28 -11.95 9.19
N ILE A 314 -11.57 -11.66 8.09
CA ILE A 314 -12.09 -11.55 6.72
C ILE A 314 -11.39 -12.60 5.87
N HIS A 315 -12.15 -13.31 5.04
CA HIS A 315 -11.55 -14.27 4.12
C HIS A 315 -10.67 -13.56 3.10
N PRO A 316 -9.47 -14.08 2.77
CA PRO A 316 -8.49 -13.42 1.89
C PRO A 316 -9.03 -12.97 0.53
N ILE A 317 -9.99 -13.73 -0.03
CA ILE A 317 -10.59 -13.38 -1.32
C ILE A 317 -11.27 -12.00 -1.32
N PHE A 318 -11.97 -11.65 -0.22
CA PHE A 318 -12.62 -10.35 -0.10
C PHE A 318 -11.60 -9.22 0.02
N THR A 319 -10.47 -9.49 0.69
CA THR A 319 -9.35 -8.55 0.78
C THR A 319 -8.76 -8.29 -0.61
N LEU A 320 -8.55 -9.34 -1.41
CA LEU A 320 -8.07 -9.22 -2.80
C LEU A 320 -9.06 -8.44 -3.67
N ILE A 321 -10.36 -8.71 -3.56
CA ILE A 321 -11.40 -7.97 -4.28
C ILE A 321 -11.36 -6.48 -3.89
N ALA A 322 -11.24 -6.19 -2.60
CA ALA A 322 -11.17 -4.82 -2.11
C ALA A 322 -9.90 -4.09 -2.58
N MET A 323 -8.75 -4.77 -2.58
CA MET A 323 -7.50 -4.24 -3.13
C MET A 323 -7.61 -3.94 -4.63
N TYR A 324 -8.14 -4.89 -5.41
CA TYR A 324 -8.33 -4.71 -6.84
C TYR A 324 -9.31 -3.58 -7.15
N THR A 325 -10.42 -3.53 -6.43
CA THR A 325 -11.42 -2.46 -6.57
C THR A 325 -10.80 -1.12 -6.20
N GLY A 326 -10.10 -1.05 -5.07
CA GLY A 326 -9.38 0.15 -4.64
C GLY A 326 -8.36 0.60 -5.69
N PHE A 327 -7.60 -0.33 -6.26
CA PHE A 327 -6.64 -0.03 -7.33
C PHE A 327 -7.31 0.60 -8.56
N LYS A 328 -8.46 0.09 -8.98
CA LYS A 328 -9.21 0.65 -10.11
C LYS A 328 -9.70 2.08 -9.87
N PHE A 329 -10.04 2.43 -8.62
CA PHE A 329 -10.56 3.76 -8.28
C PHE A 329 -9.48 4.78 -7.90
N LEU A 330 -8.43 4.36 -7.19
CA LEU A 330 -7.42 5.23 -6.57
C LEU A 330 -5.99 4.89 -6.99
N GLY A 331 -5.81 3.96 -7.94
CA GLY A 331 -4.49 3.47 -8.29
C GLY A 331 -3.82 2.76 -7.10
N VAL A 332 -2.50 2.88 -7.01
CA VAL A 332 -1.67 2.20 -5.99
C VAL A 332 -2.14 2.48 -4.56
N LEU A 333 -2.52 3.74 -4.24
CA LEU A 333 -3.05 4.08 -2.92
C LEU A 333 -4.34 3.33 -2.60
N GLY A 334 -5.16 3.05 -3.61
CA GLY A 334 -6.39 2.30 -3.43
C GLY A 334 -6.18 0.85 -2.99
N MET A 335 -5.05 0.25 -3.27
CA MET A 335 -4.72 -1.09 -2.79
C MET A 335 -4.57 -1.14 -1.26
N ILE A 336 -4.10 -0.05 -0.66
CA ILE A 336 -3.98 0.08 0.80
C ILE A 336 -5.32 0.47 1.42
N ILE A 337 -6.04 1.39 0.77
CA ILE A 337 -7.31 1.92 1.27
C ILE A 337 -8.45 0.90 1.10
N GLY A 338 -8.40 0.07 0.07
CA GLY A 338 -9.43 -0.94 -0.21
C GLY A 338 -9.74 -1.87 0.97
N PRO A 339 -8.76 -2.57 1.53
CA PRO A 339 -8.95 -3.40 2.73
C PRO A 339 -9.46 -2.62 3.93
N ILE A 340 -9.00 -1.39 4.12
CA ILE A 340 -9.46 -0.51 5.20
C ILE A 340 -10.97 -0.23 5.04
N LEU A 341 -11.40 0.14 3.84
CA LEU A 341 -12.81 0.36 3.54
C LEU A 341 -13.64 -0.93 3.68
N LEU A 342 -13.10 -2.06 3.26
CA LEU A 342 -13.76 -3.36 3.45
C LEU A 342 -13.99 -3.67 4.93
N ILE A 343 -13.00 -3.42 5.80
CA ILE A 343 -13.13 -3.60 7.24
C ILE A 343 -14.21 -2.69 7.81
N ILE A 344 -14.26 -1.42 7.39
CA ILE A 344 -15.28 -0.46 7.80
C ILE A 344 -16.66 -0.94 7.35
N LEU A 345 -16.81 -1.30 6.08
CA LEU A 345 -18.07 -1.80 5.52
C LEU A 345 -18.53 -3.09 6.20
N LYS A 346 -17.62 -4.06 6.38
CA LYS A 346 -17.94 -5.28 7.11
C LYS A 346 -18.54 -4.98 8.49
N ASN A 347 -17.90 -4.10 9.26
CA ASN A 347 -18.37 -3.77 10.62
C ASN A 347 -19.70 -3.00 10.62
N ILE A 348 -19.93 -2.15 9.61
CA ILE A 348 -21.22 -1.48 9.44
C ILE A 348 -22.32 -2.48 9.07
N PHE A 349 -22.04 -3.38 8.11
CA PHE A 349 -23.00 -4.34 7.60
C PHE A 349 -23.08 -5.64 8.43
N ALA A 350 -22.15 -5.89 9.36
CA ALA A 350 -22.17 -7.09 10.22
C ALA A 350 -23.52 -7.28 10.91
N THR A 351 -24.13 -6.19 11.38
CA THR A 351 -25.45 -6.23 12.02
C THR A 351 -26.57 -6.67 11.06
N PHE A 352 -26.42 -6.37 9.77
CA PHE A 352 -27.39 -6.81 8.74
C PHE A 352 -27.14 -8.26 8.33
N ILE A 353 -25.89 -8.70 8.30
CA ILE A 353 -25.45 -10.05 7.95
C ILE A 353 -25.81 -11.02 9.10
N ASP A 354 -25.49 -10.66 10.36
CA ASP A 354 -25.72 -11.48 11.53
C ASP A 354 -27.21 -11.63 11.87
N ARG A 355 -28.07 -10.68 11.47
CA ARG A 355 -29.52 -10.80 11.58
C ARG A 355 -30.14 -11.78 10.58
N GLY A 356 -29.31 -12.52 9.85
CA GLY A 356 -29.79 -13.63 9.03
C GLY A 356 -30.49 -13.21 7.72
N VAL A 357 -30.23 -12.02 7.19
CA VAL A 357 -30.73 -11.63 5.85
C VAL A 357 -30.29 -12.67 4.82
N PHE A 358 -29.06 -13.18 4.91
CA PHE A 358 -28.61 -14.28 4.06
C PHE A 358 -29.24 -15.63 4.45
N LYS A 359 -29.39 -15.89 5.75
CA LYS A 359 -29.98 -17.15 6.25
C LYS A 359 -31.46 -17.28 5.84
N SER A 360 -32.20 -16.16 5.85
CA SER A 360 -33.61 -16.14 5.40
C SER A 360 -33.77 -16.25 3.89
N ILE A 361 -32.70 -16.12 3.08
CA ILE A 361 -32.70 -16.29 1.62
C ILE A 361 -32.49 -17.76 1.25
N PHE A 362 -31.66 -18.49 2.04
CA PHE A 362 -31.21 -19.85 1.69
C PHE A 362 -31.82 -20.95 2.56
N GLU A 363 -32.41 -20.65 3.72
CA GLU A 363 -33.17 -21.63 4.47
C GLU A 363 -34.66 -21.63 4.02
N ARG A 364 -35.00 -22.73 3.37
CA ARG A 364 -36.38 -23.18 3.14
C ARG A 364 -37.01 -23.70 4.41
#